data_e104de2dc59dbbf6f7de287bbcd972bf
#
_entry.id   e104de2dc59dbbf6f7de287bbcd972bf
#
_cell.length_a   1.000
_cell.length_b   1.000
_cell.length_c   1.000
_cell.angle_alpha   90.00
_cell.angle_beta   90.00
_cell.angle_gamma   90.00
#
_symmetry.space_group_name_H-M   'P 1'
#
loop_
_entity.id
_entity.type
_entity.pdbx_description
1 polymer ?
#
loop_
_entity_poly.entity_id
_entity_poly.type
_entity_poly.pdbx_seq_one_letter_code
_entity_poly.pdbx_strand_id
1 'polypeptide(L)'
;MKQEFSTNNQDTVGQYQKDLKFDTPKKGKLRILPISDSAWAPTGFGTNTKNISAILHNEGHHIGYGGCQNDRHGKWTTPWPLGQTEKTVAFEQLPLMFPGQERFGEKSFQHWIENFKPDLVLGHLDFQMFKHMTDMKKPQMIQMPMYDGRGKLLNKKERHHVIDEAFKQANAGTAWKLAVIVPFDGEPSMPSWQEQIDNIEYPIAMSRYGQQGLKKDFGADTTYIPHGVDTTLFKPRLKPKYGKLDKPDAFIVGCVARNQHRKNIPRLIKGFAQFVKNKNLSPKEAKLILHMDWMDAMGWQFPTFADQYGVGDYLMPPLMGVLDH
;
A
#
# COMPACT_ATOMS: atom_id res chain seq x y z
N MET A 1 3.44 13.74 29.98
CA MET A 1 4.71 14.35 29.54
C MET A 1 4.44 15.04 28.21
N LYS A 2 4.38 16.37 28.16
CA LYS A 2 4.15 17.13 26.93
C LYS A 2 5.46 17.17 26.14
N GLN A 3 5.52 16.54 24.98
CA GLN A 3 6.63 16.76 24.04
C GLN A 3 6.37 18.06 23.28
N GLU A 4 7.25 19.02 23.45
CA GLU A 4 7.28 20.25 22.68
C GLU A 4 7.71 19.93 21.24
N PHE A 5 6.87 20.28 20.29
CA PHE A 5 7.18 20.18 18.86
C PHE A 5 7.95 21.42 18.43
N SER A 6 9.21 21.25 18.09
CA SER A 6 10.03 22.29 17.47
C SER A 6 9.60 22.52 16.03
N THR A 7 9.27 23.78 15.69
CA THR A 7 8.75 24.21 14.37
C THR A 7 9.82 24.75 13.43
N ASN A 8 11.01 24.17 13.37
CA ASN A 8 12.04 24.58 12.40
C ASN A 8 12.10 23.59 11.22
N ASN A 9 11.21 23.82 10.24
CA ASN A 9 10.96 22.90 9.11
C ASN A 9 11.99 22.94 7.95
N GLN A 10 13.01 23.80 7.99
CA GLN A 10 14.00 23.86 6.89
C GLN A 10 15.26 23.03 7.13
N ASP A 11 15.59 22.75 8.39
CA ASP A 11 16.81 21.99 8.75
C ASP A 11 16.58 20.47 8.89
N THR A 12 15.34 20.03 8.97
CA THR A 12 15.01 18.62 9.23
C THR A 12 15.40 17.66 8.11
N VAL A 13 15.28 18.07 6.86
CA VAL A 13 15.66 17.21 5.71
C VAL A 13 17.18 17.02 5.67
N GLY A 14 17.95 18.05 5.95
CA GLY A 14 19.41 17.98 5.99
C GLY A 14 19.98 17.21 7.17
N GLN A 15 19.30 17.20 8.31
CA GLN A 15 19.76 16.55 9.55
C GLN A 15 19.52 15.03 9.55
N TYR A 16 18.41 14.56 8.95
CA TYR A 16 18.12 13.12 8.78
C TYR A 16 19.02 12.43 7.74
N GLN A 17 19.68 13.20 6.89
CA GLN A 17 20.41 12.67 5.73
C GLN A 17 21.87 12.28 6.03
N LYS A 18 22.47 12.82 7.10
CA LYS A 18 23.92 12.71 7.29
C LYS A 18 24.42 11.44 7.96
N ASP A 19 23.57 10.70 8.69
CA ASP A 19 24.03 9.64 9.60
C ASP A 19 23.41 8.26 9.36
N LEU A 20 22.59 8.05 8.32
CA LEU A 20 22.04 6.74 8.00
C LEU A 20 23.12 5.86 7.36
N LYS A 21 23.78 5.04 8.16
CA LYS A 21 24.63 3.96 7.68
C LYS A 21 23.79 2.71 7.46
N PHE A 22 23.65 2.32 6.21
CA PHE A 22 22.99 1.08 5.86
C PHE A 22 24.01 -0.06 5.80
N ASP A 23 23.71 -1.14 6.50
CA ASP A 23 24.55 -2.33 6.50
C ASP A 23 24.62 -2.96 5.10
N THR A 24 25.73 -3.61 4.79
CA THR A 24 25.87 -4.38 3.56
C THR A 24 25.14 -5.71 3.72
N PRO A 25 24.26 -6.08 2.77
CA PRO A 25 23.59 -7.37 2.82
C PRO A 25 24.58 -8.53 2.85
N LYS A 26 24.23 -9.63 3.50
CA LYS A 26 24.98 -10.89 3.44
C LYS A 26 25.02 -11.40 1.99
N LYS A 27 26.04 -12.20 1.66
CA LYS A 27 26.18 -12.80 0.32
C LYS A 27 24.87 -13.52 -0.10
N GLY A 28 24.38 -13.21 -1.29
CA GLY A 28 23.14 -13.76 -1.85
C GLY A 28 21.85 -13.15 -1.29
N LYS A 29 21.95 -12.07 -0.49
CA LYS A 29 20.81 -11.30 0.00
C LYS A 29 20.78 -9.92 -0.66
N LEU A 30 19.60 -9.34 -0.76
CA LEU A 30 19.33 -8.09 -1.47
C LEU A 30 19.05 -6.94 -0.50
N ARG A 31 19.35 -5.73 -0.94
CA ARG A 31 18.74 -4.51 -0.42
C ARG A 31 17.40 -4.31 -1.11
N ILE A 32 16.32 -4.34 -0.35
CA ILE A 32 14.98 -4.20 -0.89
C ILE A 32 14.35 -2.93 -0.31
N LEU A 33 13.81 -2.09 -1.21
CA LEU A 33 13.10 -0.87 -0.87
C LEU A 33 11.60 -1.07 -1.19
N PRO A 34 10.80 -1.62 -0.26
CA PRO A 34 9.35 -1.60 -0.39
C PRO A 34 8.83 -0.17 -0.32
N ILE A 35 7.92 0.19 -1.23
CA ILE A 35 7.25 1.49 -1.28
C ILE A 35 5.75 1.27 -1.14
N SER A 36 5.17 1.83 -0.08
CA SER A 36 3.75 1.69 0.21
C SER A 36 3.30 2.80 1.17
N ASP A 37 2.05 2.74 1.64
CA ASP A 37 1.66 3.52 2.82
C ASP A 37 2.60 3.23 3.98
N SER A 38 2.76 4.18 4.89
CA SER A 38 3.61 4.02 6.07
C SER A 38 3.36 2.69 6.80
N ALA A 39 4.40 2.03 7.28
CA ALA A 39 4.28 0.80 8.08
C ALA A 39 3.49 1.02 9.38
N TRP A 40 3.42 2.26 9.87
CA TRP A 40 2.59 2.65 11.02
C TRP A 40 1.13 2.94 10.65
N ALA A 41 0.83 3.10 9.35
CA ALA A 41 -0.54 3.39 8.92
C ALA A 41 -1.42 2.14 8.96
N PRO A 42 -2.63 2.22 9.53
CA PRO A 42 -3.58 1.11 9.57
C PRO A 42 -4.36 0.97 8.25
N THR A 43 -3.64 0.93 7.13
CA THR A 43 -4.21 0.80 5.78
C THR A 43 -3.99 -0.60 5.22
N GLY A 44 -4.76 -0.99 4.21
CA GLY A 44 -4.59 -2.28 3.55
C GLY A 44 -3.21 -2.42 2.89
N PHE A 45 -2.76 -1.38 2.18
CA PHE A 45 -1.44 -1.35 1.54
C PHE A 45 -0.32 -1.41 2.58
N GLY A 46 -0.36 -0.52 3.60
CA GLY A 46 0.65 -0.48 4.66
C GLY A 46 0.73 -1.81 5.41
N THR A 47 -0.42 -2.38 5.81
CA THR A 47 -0.48 -3.65 6.54
C THR A 47 0.10 -4.80 5.74
N ASN A 48 -0.26 -4.91 4.45
CA ASN A 48 0.22 -6.00 3.61
C ASN A 48 1.72 -5.86 3.33
N THR A 49 2.18 -4.68 2.94
CA THR A 49 3.58 -4.44 2.58
C THR A 49 4.52 -4.57 3.77
N LYS A 50 4.13 -4.10 4.97
CA LYS A 50 4.96 -4.32 6.17
C LYS A 50 5.09 -5.79 6.53
N ASN A 51 4.05 -6.60 6.34
CA ASN A 51 4.10 -8.04 6.59
C ASN A 51 5.02 -8.74 5.59
N ILE A 52 4.92 -8.39 4.30
CA ILE A 52 5.87 -8.86 3.27
C ILE A 52 7.30 -8.44 3.64
N SER A 53 7.50 -7.19 4.06
CA SER A 53 8.81 -6.68 4.48
C SER A 53 9.38 -7.44 5.67
N ALA A 54 8.55 -7.79 6.65
CA ALA A 54 8.95 -8.59 7.81
C ALA A 54 9.40 -10.00 7.38
N ILE A 55 8.69 -10.64 6.46
CA ILE A 55 9.06 -11.95 5.90
C ILE A 55 10.43 -11.85 5.20
N LEU A 56 10.58 -10.88 4.29
CA LEU A 56 11.82 -10.68 3.54
C LEU A 56 13.01 -10.37 4.45
N HIS A 57 12.79 -9.56 5.49
CA HIS A 57 13.80 -9.28 6.48
C HIS A 57 14.21 -10.54 7.28
N ASN A 58 13.24 -11.35 7.68
CA ASN A 58 13.52 -12.62 8.39
C ASN A 58 14.30 -13.63 7.51
N GLU A 59 14.09 -13.59 6.20
CA GLU A 59 14.87 -14.34 5.21
C GLU A 59 16.29 -13.79 5.01
N GLY A 60 16.62 -12.68 5.68
CA GLY A 60 17.96 -12.08 5.72
C GLY A 60 18.22 -11.01 4.68
N HIS A 61 17.18 -10.52 4.00
CA HIS A 61 17.29 -9.34 3.15
C HIS A 61 17.38 -8.07 4.00
N HIS A 62 18.01 -7.03 3.46
CA HIS A 62 18.09 -5.72 4.10
C HIS A 62 16.92 -4.86 3.61
N ILE A 63 16.06 -4.44 4.52
CA ILE A 63 14.85 -3.70 4.20
C ILE A 63 14.98 -2.24 4.59
N GLY A 64 14.80 -1.34 3.61
CA GLY A 64 14.60 0.08 3.83
C GLY A 64 13.19 0.44 3.37
N TYR A 65 12.22 0.48 4.27
CA TYR A 65 10.81 0.64 3.95
C TYR A 65 10.46 2.11 3.64
N GLY A 66 10.12 2.40 2.40
CA GLY A 66 9.65 3.72 1.96
C GLY A 66 8.17 3.93 2.29
N GLY A 67 7.91 4.67 3.36
CA GLY A 67 6.56 4.96 3.84
C GLY A 67 5.98 6.21 3.23
N CYS A 68 5.05 6.09 2.28
CA CYS A 68 4.31 7.21 1.72
C CYS A 68 3.43 7.89 2.77
N GLN A 69 3.13 9.17 2.56
CA GLN A 69 2.36 9.99 3.49
C GLN A 69 2.93 10.00 4.92
N ASN A 70 4.23 9.81 5.05
CA ASN A 70 4.95 9.78 6.30
C ASN A 70 6.20 10.65 6.23
N ASP A 71 6.32 11.56 7.16
CA ASP A 71 7.46 12.48 7.32
C ASP A 71 8.48 12.01 8.38
N ARG A 72 8.26 10.83 8.97
CA ARG A 72 9.06 10.33 10.08
C ARG A 72 9.98 9.22 9.63
N HIS A 73 11.25 9.38 9.99
CA HIS A 73 12.21 8.28 10.01
C HIS A 73 12.10 7.53 11.33
N GLY A 74 12.29 6.23 11.29
CA GLY A 74 12.32 5.43 12.51
C GLY A 74 12.34 3.93 12.24
N LYS A 75 12.51 3.17 13.30
CA LYS A 75 12.52 1.73 13.26
C LYS A 75 11.13 1.19 13.51
N TRP A 76 10.59 0.45 12.53
CA TRP A 76 9.35 -0.30 12.72
C TRP A 76 9.67 -1.70 13.24
N THR A 77 8.93 -2.15 14.23
CA THR A 77 9.12 -3.46 14.85
C THR A 77 7.80 -4.24 14.88
N THR A 78 7.87 -5.53 14.70
CA THR A 78 6.73 -6.45 14.85
C THR A 78 7.16 -7.77 15.46
N PRO A 79 6.31 -8.42 16.27
CA PRO A 79 6.51 -9.80 16.67
C PRO A 79 6.63 -10.75 15.47
N TRP A 80 7.52 -11.72 15.54
CA TRP A 80 7.73 -12.73 14.51
C TRP A 80 7.75 -14.14 15.06
N PRO A 81 7.08 -15.14 14.49
CA PRO A 81 6.08 -14.98 13.40
C PRO A 81 4.96 -14.01 13.78
N LEU A 82 4.28 -13.45 12.78
CA LEU A 82 3.23 -12.47 13.02
C LEU A 82 2.23 -12.98 14.08
N GLY A 83 1.90 -12.10 15.05
CA GLY A 83 1.02 -12.47 16.16
C GLY A 83 1.67 -13.25 17.33
N GLN A 84 2.97 -13.58 17.26
CA GLN A 84 3.74 -14.18 18.36
C GLN A 84 4.72 -13.17 18.96
N THR A 85 5.05 -13.33 20.25
CA THR A 85 5.87 -12.38 21.00
C THR A 85 7.34 -12.83 21.20
N GLU A 86 7.71 -14.01 20.75
CA GLU A 86 9.01 -14.62 21.05
C GLU A 86 10.18 -14.01 20.27
N LYS A 87 9.91 -13.51 19.07
CA LYS A 87 10.88 -12.85 18.19
C LYS A 87 10.35 -11.53 17.71
N THR A 88 11.24 -10.58 17.50
CA THR A 88 10.91 -9.29 16.91
C THR A 88 11.71 -9.08 15.63
N VAL A 89 11.02 -8.75 14.54
CA VAL A 89 11.62 -8.27 13.30
C VAL A 89 11.58 -6.75 13.30
N ALA A 90 12.67 -6.14 12.89
CA ALA A 90 12.79 -4.69 12.82
C ALA A 90 13.40 -4.25 11.49
N PHE A 91 12.86 -3.20 10.87
CA PHE A 91 13.44 -2.56 9.70
C PHE A 91 13.31 -1.05 9.75
N GLU A 92 14.18 -0.35 9.02
CA GLU A 92 14.14 1.10 8.92
C GLU A 92 12.97 1.56 8.05
N GLN A 93 12.15 2.46 8.56
CA GLN A 93 11.18 3.20 7.76
C GLN A 93 11.77 4.53 7.32
N LEU A 94 11.75 4.75 6.02
CA LEU A 94 12.26 5.92 5.35
C LEU A 94 11.09 6.84 4.97
N PRO A 95 11.13 8.13 5.25
CA PRO A 95 10.04 9.04 4.92
C PRO A 95 9.95 9.26 3.40
N LEU A 96 8.73 9.16 2.86
CA LEU A 96 8.37 9.53 1.50
C LEU A 96 7.29 10.61 1.49
N MET A 97 7.37 11.53 2.43
CA MET A 97 6.52 12.71 2.43
C MET A 97 7.30 13.88 3.03
N PHE A 98 7.34 14.97 2.27
CA PHE A 98 7.77 16.25 2.82
C PHE A 98 6.55 17.17 2.87
N PRO A 99 6.11 17.64 4.05
CA PRO A 99 4.90 18.44 4.20
C PRO A 99 4.86 19.61 3.23
N GLY A 100 3.76 19.74 2.48
CA GLY A 100 3.56 20.78 1.47
C GLY A 100 4.29 20.59 0.14
N GLN A 101 5.07 19.50 -0.04
CA GLN A 101 5.85 19.28 -1.25
C GLN A 101 5.45 18.01 -2.01
N GLU A 102 5.24 16.90 -1.32
CA GLU A 102 4.94 15.60 -1.92
C GLU A 102 4.16 14.71 -0.95
N ARG A 103 3.53 13.65 -1.47
CA ARG A 103 2.81 12.66 -0.67
C ARG A 103 3.30 11.23 -0.88
N PHE A 104 3.78 10.92 -2.09
CA PHE A 104 4.08 9.56 -2.53
C PHE A 104 5.55 9.38 -2.92
N GLY A 105 6.40 10.33 -2.55
CA GLY A 105 7.83 10.22 -2.76
C GLY A 105 8.30 10.74 -4.11
N GLU A 106 7.55 11.62 -4.77
CA GLU A 106 7.88 12.14 -6.09
C GLU A 106 9.26 12.79 -6.17
N LYS A 107 9.75 13.33 -5.06
CA LYS A 107 11.08 13.95 -4.94
C LYS A 107 12.03 13.11 -4.08
N SER A 108 11.53 12.59 -2.96
CA SER A 108 12.35 11.85 -1.99
C SER A 108 12.75 10.45 -2.48
N PHE A 109 12.03 9.88 -3.43
CA PHE A 109 12.35 8.57 -3.98
C PHE A 109 13.76 8.52 -4.59
N GLN A 110 14.13 9.51 -5.40
CA GLN A 110 15.48 9.58 -5.99
C GLN A 110 16.55 9.62 -4.89
N HIS A 111 16.33 10.43 -3.84
CA HIS A 111 17.25 10.49 -2.71
C HIS A 111 17.49 9.11 -2.08
N TRP A 112 16.42 8.30 -1.88
CA TRP A 112 16.57 6.97 -1.30
C TRP A 112 17.20 5.96 -2.25
N ILE A 113 16.97 6.07 -3.56
CA ILE A 113 17.70 5.28 -4.56
C ILE A 113 19.21 5.54 -4.45
N GLU A 114 19.62 6.78 -4.33
CA GLU A 114 21.03 7.16 -4.26
C GLU A 114 21.70 6.79 -2.93
N ASN A 115 20.99 6.88 -1.82
CA ASN A 115 21.54 6.67 -0.49
C ASN A 115 21.36 5.23 0.03
N PHE A 116 20.19 4.64 -0.12
CA PHE A 116 19.95 3.26 0.27
C PHE A 116 20.53 2.26 -0.75
N LYS A 117 20.59 2.64 -2.04
CA LYS A 117 21.11 1.83 -3.15
C LYS A 117 20.45 0.45 -3.19
N PRO A 118 19.12 0.37 -3.40
CA PRO A 118 18.42 -0.90 -3.44
C PRO A 118 18.85 -1.75 -4.65
N ASP A 119 18.80 -3.07 -4.50
CA ASP A 119 18.83 -3.99 -5.63
C ASP A 119 17.44 -4.16 -6.24
N LEU A 120 16.40 -4.07 -5.38
CA LEU A 120 15.00 -4.22 -5.75
C LEU A 120 14.13 -3.14 -5.07
N VAL A 121 13.34 -2.45 -5.86
CA VAL A 121 12.21 -1.64 -5.39
C VAL A 121 10.94 -2.46 -5.54
N LEU A 122 10.15 -2.54 -4.47
CA LEU A 122 8.86 -3.26 -4.45
C LEU A 122 7.72 -2.25 -4.20
N GLY A 123 7.04 -1.85 -5.27
CA GLY A 123 5.90 -0.93 -5.18
C GLY A 123 4.59 -1.63 -4.82
N HIS A 124 3.81 -1.06 -3.91
CA HIS A 124 2.48 -1.54 -3.56
C HIS A 124 1.56 -0.40 -3.11
N LEU A 125 0.95 0.27 -4.05
CA LEU A 125 0.00 1.39 -3.91
C LEU A 125 -0.96 1.39 -5.09
N ASP A 126 -1.90 2.33 -5.13
CA ASP A 126 -2.69 2.59 -6.34
C ASP A 126 -1.77 2.92 -7.51
N PHE A 127 -2.05 2.36 -8.68
CA PHE A 127 -1.11 2.29 -9.79
C PHE A 127 -0.62 3.66 -10.27
N GLN A 128 -1.49 4.67 -10.29
CA GLN A 128 -1.13 6.05 -10.68
C GLN A 128 -0.05 6.69 -9.78
N MET A 129 0.12 6.18 -8.56
CA MET A 129 1.09 6.72 -7.60
C MET A 129 2.53 6.32 -7.91
N PHE A 130 2.74 5.33 -8.80
CA PHE A 130 4.07 4.86 -9.20
C PHE A 130 4.64 5.58 -10.41
N LYS A 131 3.94 6.56 -10.98
CA LYS A 131 4.37 7.21 -12.22
C LYS A 131 5.82 7.73 -12.14
N HIS A 132 6.19 8.40 -11.08
CA HIS A 132 7.55 8.92 -10.90
C HIS A 132 8.61 7.81 -10.83
N MET A 133 8.30 6.63 -10.26
CA MET A 133 9.22 5.50 -10.20
C MET A 133 9.40 4.85 -11.58
N THR A 134 8.31 4.68 -12.33
CA THR A 134 8.36 4.16 -13.70
C THR A 134 9.00 5.15 -14.66
N ASP A 135 8.80 6.47 -14.45
CA ASP A 135 9.43 7.52 -15.24
C ASP A 135 10.97 7.52 -15.06
N MET A 136 11.49 7.20 -13.87
CA MET A 136 12.92 7.03 -13.64
C MET A 136 13.52 5.83 -14.38
N LYS A 137 12.69 4.86 -14.77
CA LYS A 137 13.10 3.70 -15.60
C LYS A 137 13.05 4.00 -17.09
N LYS A 138 12.44 5.12 -17.49
CA LYS A 138 12.39 5.51 -18.89
C LYS A 138 13.73 6.09 -19.32
N PRO A 139 14.19 5.75 -20.53
CA PRO A 139 15.22 6.56 -21.18
C PRO A 139 14.72 7.99 -21.25
N GLN A 140 15.45 8.93 -20.68
CA GLN A 140 15.11 10.34 -20.86
C GLN A 140 15.13 10.65 -22.35
N MET A 141 13.97 10.86 -22.94
CA MET A 141 13.84 11.29 -24.34
C MET A 141 14.41 12.68 -24.42
N ILE A 142 15.66 12.78 -24.84
CA ILE A 142 16.28 14.07 -25.19
C ILE A 142 15.49 14.57 -26.39
N GLN A 143 14.69 15.63 -26.19
CA GLN A 143 13.93 16.27 -27.28
C GLN A 143 14.82 17.00 -28.30
N MET A 144 16.14 16.96 -28.08
CA MET A 144 17.11 17.56 -28.98
C MET A 144 17.27 16.74 -30.26
N PRO A 145 17.44 17.40 -31.42
CA PRO A 145 17.79 16.70 -32.64
C PRO A 145 19.12 15.97 -32.46
N MET A 146 19.15 14.68 -32.75
CA MET A 146 20.36 13.86 -32.68
C MET A 146 20.82 13.55 -34.11
N TYR A 147 22.14 13.64 -34.33
CA TYR A 147 22.77 13.40 -35.60
C TYR A 147 23.72 12.20 -35.49
N ASP A 148 23.84 11.42 -36.54
CA ASP A 148 24.85 10.37 -36.63
C ASP A 148 26.26 10.99 -36.82
N GLY A 149 27.30 10.14 -36.77
CA GLY A 149 28.71 10.58 -36.99
C GLY A 149 29.01 11.18 -38.35
N ARG A 150 28.02 11.23 -39.27
CA ARG A 150 28.12 11.83 -40.61
C ARG A 150 27.24 13.09 -40.72
N GLY A 151 26.68 13.59 -39.62
CA GLY A 151 25.83 14.77 -39.60
C GLY A 151 24.40 14.56 -40.12
N LYS A 152 23.96 13.33 -40.34
CA LYS A 152 22.59 13.01 -40.72
C LYS A 152 21.68 12.94 -39.49
N LEU A 153 20.52 13.62 -39.56
CA LEU A 153 19.51 13.59 -38.50
C LEU A 153 18.97 12.16 -38.30
N LEU A 154 19.06 11.64 -37.09
CA LEU A 154 18.54 10.34 -36.74
C LEU A 154 17.00 10.35 -36.74
N ASN A 155 16.38 9.31 -37.30
CA ASN A 155 14.95 9.12 -37.24
C ASN A 155 14.51 8.71 -35.82
N LYS A 156 13.17 8.66 -35.55
CA LYS A 156 12.64 8.36 -34.23
C LYS A 156 13.13 7.01 -33.68
N LYS A 157 13.21 5.96 -34.52
CA LYS A 157 13.63 4.62 -34.11
C LYS A 157 15.12 4.56 -33.77
N GLU A 158 15.94 5.20 -34.61
CA GLU A 158 17.40 5.32 -34.39
C GLU A 158 17.73 6.10 -33.11
N ARG A 159 17.02 7.21 -32.87
CA ARG A 159 17.13 7.98 -31.61
C ARG A 159 16.75 7.16 -30.38
N HIS A 160 15.66 6.41 -30.44
CA HIS A 160 15.26 5.51 -29.34
C HIS A 160 16.37 4.48 -29.05
N HIS A 161 16.92 3.87 -30.08
CA HIS A 161 17.99 2.89 -29.90
C HIS A 161 19.26 3.49 -29.25
N VAL A 162 19.69 4.66 -29.68
CA VAL A 162 20.88 5.36 -29.10
C VAL A 162 20.57 5.76 -27.62
N ILE A 163 19.39 6.24 -27.34
CA ILE A 163 18.97 6.61 -25.98
C ILE A 163 18.90 5.37 -25.09
N ASP A 164 18.32 4.26 -25.56
CA ASP A 164 18.24 3.00 -24.82
C ASP A 164 19.63 2.45 -24.48
N GLU A 165 20.57 2.47 -25.42
CA GLU A 165 21.95 2.02 -25.18
C GLU A 165 22.70 2.96 -24.20
N ALA A 166 22.54 4.27 -24.35
CA ALA A 166 23.13 5.23 -23.42
C ALA A 166 22.55 5.08 -22.00
N PHE A 167 21.23 4.83 -21.89
CA PHE A 167 20.53 4.60 -20.63
C PHE A 167 20.99 3.30 -19.97
N LYS A 168 21.13 2.21 -20.74
CA LYS A 168 21.70 0.94 -20.25
C LYS A 168 23.12 1.12 -19.70
N GLN A 169 23.95 1.89 -20.41
CA GLN A 169 25.32 2.18 -19.96
C GLN A 169 25.35 3.06 -18.71
N ALA A 170 24.55 4.12 -18.67
CA ALA A 170 24.44 5.02 -17.51
C ALA A 170 23.91 4.31 -16.26
N ASN A 171 23.00 3.34 -16.41
CA ASN A 171 22.41 2.59 -15.31
C ASN A 171 23.13 1.26 -15.00
N ALA A 172 24.18 0.90 -15.74
CA ALA A 172 24.94 -0.33 -15.52
C ALA A 172 25.55 -0.43 -14.10
N GLY A 173 25.75 0.72 -13.42
CA GLY A 173 26.23 0.79 -12.04
C GLY A 173 25.15 1.01 -10.98
N THR A 174 23.90 1.27 -11.36
CA THR A 174 22.77 1.59 -10.45
C THR A 174 21.52 0.79 -10.78
N ALA A 175 21.69 -0.42 -11.28
CA ALA A 175 20.62 -1.24 -11.85
C ALA A 175 19.73 -1.86 -10.77
N TRP A 176 18.97 -1.04 -10.04
CA TRP A 176 17.86 -1.53 -9.25
C TRP A 176 16.74 -2.03 -10.17
N LYS A 177 16.07 -3.09 -9.74
CA LYS A 177 14.91 -3.65 -10.43
C LYS A 177 13.62 -3.13 -9.81
N LEU A 178 12.56 -3.03 -10.62
CA LEU A 178 11.25 -2.60 -10.16
C LEU A 178 10.27 -3.77 -10.21
N ALA A 179 9.78 -4.19 -9.06
CA ALA A 179 8.63 -5.04 -8.93
C ALA A 179 7.44 -4.21 -8.44
N VAL A 180 6.27 -4.41 -9.00
CA VAL A 180 5.05 -3.72 -8.56
C VAL A 180 3.92 -4.72 -8.37
N ILE A 181 3.34 -4.71 -7.18
CA ILE A 181 2.06 -5.39 -6.92
C ILE A 181 0.97 -4.47 -7.46
N VAL A 182 0.41 -4.83 -8.61
CA VAL A 182 -0.54 -3.98 -9.35
C VAL A 182 -1.96 -4.25 -8.86
N PRO A 183 -2.60 -3.26 -8.23
CA PRO A 183 -4.01 -3.33 -7.90
C PRO A 183 -4.84 -3.07 -9.17
N PHE A 184 -5.30 -4.13 -9.79
CA PHE A 184 -6.19 -4.07 -10.94
C PHE A 184 -7.60 -4.43 -10.48
N ASP A 185 -8.47 -3.43 -10.32
CA ASP A 185 -9.77 -3.58 -9.66
C ASP A 185 -10.97 -3.21 -10.53
N GLY A 186 -10.76 -2.91 -11.82
CA GLY A 186 -11.85 -2.60 -12.75
C GLY A 186 -11.44 -2.45 -14.21
N GLU A 187 -12.42 -2.56 -15.09
CA GLU A 187 -12.33 -2.29 -16.52
C GLU A 187 -13.34 -1.18 -16.90
N PRO A 188 -13.04 -0.35 -17.92
CA PRO A 188 -11.83 -0.36 -18.75
C PRO A 188 -10.62 0.23 -18.04
N SER A 189 -9.45 -0.28 -18.39
CA SER A 189 -8.17 0.27 -17.92
C SER A 189 -7.86 1.60 -18.58
N MET A 190 -7.06 2.43 -17.91
CA MET A 190 -6.60 3.68 -18.51
C MET A 190 -5.48 3.40 -19.53
N PRO A 191 -5.63 3.80 -20.81
CA PRO A 191 -4.58 3.59 -21.81
C PRO A 191 -3.22 4.20 -21.43
N SER A 192 -3.23 5.25 -20.61
CA SER A 192 -2.01 5.88 -20.09
C SER A 192 -1.18 4.98 -19.16
N TRP A 193 -1.73 3.88 -18.67
CA TRP A 193 -1.00 2.92 -17.84
C TRP A 193 -0.06 2.03 -18.64
N GLN A 194 -0.25 1.89 -19.97
CA GLN A 194 0.63 1.09 -20.82
C GLN A 194 2.10 1.44 -20.60
N GLU A 195 2.41 2.73 -20.69
CA GLU A 195 3.79 3.21 -20.55
C GLU A 195 4.39 2.90 -19.17
N GLN A 196 3.58 2.95 -18.12
CA GLN A 196 4.05 2.61 -16.78
C GLN A 196 4.29 1.10 -16.64
N ILE A 197 3.39 0.28 -17.19
CA ILE A 197 3.51 -1.19 -17.15
C ILE A 197 4.74 -1.65 -17.92
N ASP A 198 5.02 -1.06 -19.07
CA ASP A 198 6.19 -1.38 -19.89
C ASP A 198 7.53 -1.11 -19.18
N ASN A 199 7.53 -0.26 -18.17
CA ASN A 199 8.72 0.08 -17.38
C ASN A 199 8.84 -0.70 -16.04
N ILE A 200 7.98 -1.70 -15.81
CA ILE A 200 8.05 -2.58 -14.64
C ILE A 200 8.69 -3.90 -15.04
N GLU A 201 9.83 -4.26 -14.46
CA GLU A 201 10.48 -5.53 -14.76
C GLU A 201 9.72 -6.75 -14.20
N TYR A 202 9.06 -6.58 -13.05
CA TYR A 202 8.33 -7.67 -12.38
C TYR A 202 6.93 -7.22 -11.98
N PRO A 203 5.97 -7.17 -12.92
CA PRO A 203 4.59 -6.87 -12.58
C PRO A 203 3.96 -8.08 -11.88
N ILE A 204 3.38 -7.85 -10.70
CA ILE A 204 2.76 -8.87 -9.85
C ILE A 204 1.27 -8.59 -9.80
N ALA A 205 0.46 -9.57 -10.20
CA ALA A 205 -0.98 -9.50 -10.08
C ALA A 205 -1.44 -10.13 -8.76
N MET A 206 -2.20 -9.39 -7.95
CA MET A 206 -2.73 -9.90 -6.68
C MET A 206 -4.03 -10.69 -6.80
N SER A 207 -4.62 -10.74 -8.00
CA SER A 207 -5.82 -11.52 -8.29
C SER A 207 -5.75 -12.17 -9.68
N ARG A 208 -6.49 -13.26 -9.89
CA ARG A 208 -6.62 -13.88 -11.21
C ARG A 208 -7.31 -12.93 -12.20
N TYR A 209 -8.28 -12.17 -11.72
CA TYR A 209 -8.93 -11.13 -12.52
C TYR A 209 -7.91 -10.09 -12.98
N GLY A 210 -7.10 -9.57 -12.06
CA GLY A 210 -6.04 -8.61 -12.41
C GLY A 210 -5.00 -9.19 -13.35
N GLN A 211 -4.60 -10.46 -13.19
CA GLN A 211 -3.69 -11.14 -14.11
C GLN A 211 -4.23 -11.17 -15.53
N GLN A 212 -5.51 -11.55 -15.67
CA GLN A 212 -6.18 -11.60 -16.98
C GLN A 212 -6.35 -10.21 -17.59
N GLY A 213 -6.77 -9.22 -16.79
CA GLY A 213 -6.95 -7.85 -17.25
C GLY A 213 -5.63 -7.21 -17.71
N LEU A 214 -4.55 -7.35 -16.94
CA LEU A 214 -3.23 -6.86 -17.32
C LEU A 214 -2.71 -7.49 -18.62
N LYS A 215 -2.97 -8.80 -18.82
CA LYS A 215 -2.63 -9.48 -20.07
C LYS A 215 -3.47 -8.99 -21.24
N LYS A 216 -4.79 -8.86 -21.03
CA LYS A 216 -5.75 -8.46 -22.07
C LYS A 216 -5.52 -7.01 -22.53
N ASP A 217 -5.41 -6.07 -21.57
CA ASP A 217 -5.42 -4.65 -21.87
C ASP A 217 -4.03 -4.11 -22.22
N PHE A 218 -2.96 -4.70 -21.69
CA PHE A 218 -1.59 -4.20 -21.82
C PHE A 218 -0.60 -5.23 -22.39
N GLY A 219 -1.03 -6.47 -22.65
CA GLY A 219 -0.14 -7.54 -23.09
C GLY A 219 0.86 -8.01 -22.02
N ALA A 220 0.73 -7.54 -20.78
CA ALA A 220 1.70 -7.78 -19.72
C ALA A 220 1.63 -9.22 -19.20
N ASP A 221 2.78 -9.90 -19.16
CA ASP A 221 2.93 -11.17 -18.47
C ASP A 221 3.23 -10.90 -16.99
N THR A 222 2.34 -11.38 -16.13
CA THR A 222 2.41 -11.08 -14.69
C THR A 222 2.54 -12.35 -13.85
N THR A 223 3.30 -12.26 -12.76
CA THR A 223 3.29 -13.31 -11.74
C THR A 223 2.06 -13.12 -10.85
N TYR A 224 1.26 -14.19 -10.66
CA TYR A 224 0.15 -14.15 -9.73
C TYR A 224 0.60 -14.49 -8.31
N ILE A 225 0.48 -13.51 -7.40
CA ILE A 225 0.76 -13.68 -5.97
C ILE A 225 -0.42 -13.07 -5.19
N PRO A 226 -1.34 -13.88 -4.63
CA PRO A 226 -2.45 -13.37 -3.85
C PRO A 226 -1.96 -12.77 -2.54
N HIS A 227 -2.75 -11.85 -1.98
CA HIS A 227 -2.51 -11.38 -0.63
C HIS A 227 -2.66 -12.52 0.38
N GLY A 228 -1.79 -12.52 1.37
CA GLY A 228 -1.85 -13.45 2.49
C GLY A 228 -2.71 -12.93 3.63
N VAL A 229 -2.99 -13.80 4.58
CA VAL A 229 -3.65 -13.49 5.84
C VAL A 229 -2.87 -14.17 6.98
N ASP A 230 -2.77 -13.50 8.12
CA ASP A 230 -2.19 -14.11 9.31
C ASP A 230 -3.14 -15.15 9.91
N THR A 231 -2.87 -16.43 9.64
CA THR A 231 -3.69 -17.54 10.11
C THR A 231 -3.55 -17.84 11.61
N THR A 232 -2.63 -17.20 12.29
CA THR A 232 -2.54 -17.27 13.77
C THR A 232 -3.63 -16.42 14.42
N LEU A 233 -3.97 -15.30 13.79
CA LEU A 233 -5.02 -14.38 14.22
C LEU A 233 -6.37 -14.73 13.60
N PHE A 234 -6.41 -14.93 12.28
CA PHE A 234 -7.62 -15.20 11.49
C PHE A 234 -7.83 -16.71 11.32
N LYS A 235 -8.41 -17.33 12.31
CA LYS A 235 -8.71 -18.77 12.33
C LYS A 235 -10.12 -19.02 12.83
N PRO A 236 -10.75 -20.14 12.40
CA PRO A 236 -12.05 -20.54 12.94
C PRO A 236 -11.99 -20.66 14.47
N ARG A 237 -13.00 -20.12 15.13
CA ARG A 237 -13.15 -20.24 16.59
C ARG A 237 -14.47 -20.94 16.87
N LEU A 238 -14.46 -21.92 17.76
CA LEU A 238 -15.66 -22.70 18.12
C LEU A 238 -16.73 -21.85 18.80
N LYS A 239 -16.33 -20.81 19.53
CA LYS A 239 -17.24 -19.83 20.16
C LYS A 239 -16.66 -18.44 19.96
N PRO A 240 -17.22 -17.64 19.07
CA PRO A 240 -16.81 -16.25 18.92
C PRO A 240 -17.11 -15.50 20.22
N LYS A 241 -16.13 -14.87 20.82
CA LYS A 241 -16.31 -13.94 21.93
C LYS A 241 -16.63 -12.56 21.33
N TYR A 242 -17.89 -12.23 21.25
CA TYR A 242 -18.34 -10.90 20.83
C TYR A 242 -18.36 -9.89 21.99
N GLY A 243 -17.36 -9.90 22.84
CA GLY A 243 -17.27 -8.99 23.99
C GLY A 243 -18.47 -9.07 24.91
N LYS A 244 -19.09 -7.95 25.24
CA LYS A 244 -20.28 -7.83 26.11
C LYS A 244 -21.62 -8.07 25.36
N LEU A 245 -21.64 -8.91 24.32
CA LEU A 245 -22.90 -9.34 23.73
C LEU A 245 -23.62 -10.25 24.70
N ASP A 246 -24.68 -9.74 25.32
CA ASP A 246 -25.46 -10.45 26.34
C ASP A 246 -26.22 -11.69 25.82
N LYS A 247 -26.21 -11.95 24.51
CA LYS A 247 -26.83 -13.13 23.91
C LYS A 247 -25.95 -13.77 22.84
N PRO A 248 -25.41 -14.97 23.08
CA PRO A 248 -24.64 -15.74 22.09
C PRO A 248 -25.47 -16.20 20.88
N ASP A 249 -26.79 -16.05 20.88
CA ASP A 249 -27.72 -16.59 19.89
C ASP A 249 -28.23 -15.56 18.88
N ALA A 250 -27.84 -14.28 19.01
CA ALA A 250 -28.24 -13.27 18.04
C ALA A 250 -27.56 -13.51 16.67
N PHE A 251 -28.35 -13.40 15.60
CA PHE A 251 -27.80 -13.42 14.24
C PHE A 251 -27.07 -12.11 13.97
N ILE A 252 -25.76 -12.21 13.69
CA ILE A 252 -24.90 -11.05 13.53
C ILE A 252 -24.54 -10.86 12.06
N VAL A 253 -24.87 -9.70 11.52
CA VAL A 253 -24.37 -9.22 10.24
C VAL A 253 -23.21 -8.27 10.50
N GLY A 254 -22.03 -8.54 9.94
CA GLY A 254 -20.83 -7.75 10.12
C GLY A 254 -20.36 -7.10 8.82
N CYS A 255 -19.90 -5.85 8.91
CA CYS A 255 -19.17 -5.19 7.83
C CYS A 255 -17.91 -4.56 8.40
N VAL A 256 -16.76 -4.94 7.81
CA VAL A 256 -15.46 -4.36 8.13
C VAL A 256 -14.99 -3.59 6.90
N ALA A 257 -14.92 -2.26 6.98
CA ALA A 257 -14.51 -1.41 5.89
C ALA A 257 -14.09 -0.03 6.42
N ARG A 258 -13.39 0.75 5.61
CA ARG A 258 -13.32 2.19 5.85
C ARG A 258 -14.66 2.83 5.47
N ASN A 259 -15.15 3.76 6.28
CA ASN A 259 -16.36 4.54 5.99
C ASN A 259 -16.08 5.50 4.83
N GLN A 260 -16.31 5.04 3.62
CA GLN A 260 -16.11 5.81 2.37
C GLN A 260 -17.35 5.72 1.49
N HIS A 261 -17.62 6.78 0.72
CA HIS A 261 -18.79 6.86 -0.16
C HIS A 261 -18.92 5.67 -1.10
N ARG A 262 -17.83 5.20 -1.70
CA ARG A 262 -17.82 4.03 -2.60
C ARG A 262 -18.21 2.70 -1.95
N LYS A 263 -18.17 2.61 -0.61
CA LYS A 263 -18.57 1.41 0.13
C LYS A 263 -20.08 1.32 0.34
N ASN A 264 -20.81 2.39 0.03
CA ASN A 264 -22.27 2.45 0.00
C ASN A 264 -22.96 1.86 1.25
N ILE A 265 -22.47 2.24 2.42
CA ILE A 265 -22.96 1.76 3.73
C ILE A 265 -24.48 1.98 3.89
N PRO A 266 -25.10 3.10 3.44
CA PRO A 266 -26.55 3.26 3.50
C PRO A 266 -27.33 2.12 2.84
N ARG A 267 -26.82 1.57 1.73
CA ARG A 267 -27.46 0.43 1.05
C ARG A 267 -27.38 -0.84 1.87
N LEU A 268 -26.25 -1.06 2.58
CA LEU A 268 -26.13 -2.17 3.53
C LEU A 268 -27.17 -2.05 4.66
N ILE A 269 -27.29 -0.85 5.27
CA ILE A 269 -28.25 -0.59 6.36
C ILE A 269 -29.69 -0.82 5.86
N LYS A 270 -30.03 -0.32 4.67
CA LYS A 270 -31.33 -0.56 4.03
C LYS A 270 -31.60 -2.06 3.82
N GLY A 271 -30.61 -2.79 3.31
CA GLY A 271 -30.72 -4.25 3.11
C GLY A 271 -30.92 -5.00 4.43
N PHE A 272 -30.19 -4.61 5.46
CA PHE A 272 -30.36 -5.18 6.79
C PHE A 272 -31.76 -4.87 7.38
N ALA A 273 -32.26 -3.63 7.23
CA ALA A 273 -33.60 -3.26 7.64
C ALA A 273 -34.67 -4.13 6.96
N GLN A 274 -34.55 -4.37 5.66
CA GLN A 274 -35.45 -5.26 4.93
C GLN A 274 -35.36 -6.71 5.43
N PHE A 275 -34.16 -7.18 5.75
CA PHE A 275 -33.94 -8.53 6.28
C PHE A 275 -34.63 -8.72 7.61
N VAL A 276 -34.42 -7.85 8.61
CA VAL A 276 -35.04 -7.99 9.94
C VAL A 276 -36.53 -7.85 9.86
N LYS A 277 -37.06 -6.97 9.01
CA LYS A 277 -38.50 -6.83 8.74
C LYS A 277 -39.07 -8.11 8.14
N ASN A 278 -38.50 -8.66 7.10
CA ASN A 278 -39.00 -9.87 6.42
C ASN A 278 -38.97 -11.10 7.33
N LYS A 279 -38.05 -11.16 8.27
CA LYS A 279 -37.90 -12.26 9.22
C LYS A 279 -38.56 -12.00 10.56
N ASN A 280 -39.17 -10.83 10.73
CA ASN A 280 -39.81 -10.38 11.99
C ASN A 280 -38.87 -10.52 13.21
N LEU A 281 -37.59 -10.11 13.03
CA LEU A 281 -36.55 -10.22 14.05
C LEU A 281 -36.50 -8.95 14.91
N SER A 282 -36.36 -9.13 16.21
CA SER A 282 -36.15 -8.04 17.17
C SER A 282 -34.66 -7.67 17.27
N PRO A 283 -34.34 -6.50 17.89
CA PRO A 283 -32.92 -6.14 18.14
C PRO A 283 -32.20 -7.10 19.10
N LYS A 284 -32.90 -7.99 19.79
CA LYS A 284 -32.30 -9.05 20.60
C LYS A 284 -31.92 -10.29 19.77
N GLU A 285 -32.54 -10.47 18.61
CA GLU A 285 -32.37 -11.65 17.76
C GLU A 285 -31.45 -11.38 16.58
N ALA A 286 -31.29 -10.12 16.17
CA ALA A 286 -30.36 -9.74 15.12
C ALA A 286 -29.59 -8.47 15.46
N LYS A 287 -28.35 -8.36 15.03
CA LYS A 287 -27.50 -7.18 15.20
C LYS A 287 -26.71 -6.89 13.91
N LEU A 288 -26.46 -5.59 13.67
CA LEU A 288 -25.58 -5.12 12.61
C LEU A 288 -24.34 -4.48 13.22
N ILE A 289 -23.17 -5.08 12.96
CA ILE A 289 -21.87 -4.56 13.38
C ILE A 289 -21.22 -3.83 12.19
N LEU A 290 -21.00 -2.54 12.36
CA LEU A 290 -20.24 -1.72 11.42
C LEU A 290 -18.87 -1.42 12.03
N HIS A 291 -17.89 -2.30 11.77
CA HIS A 291 -16.52 -2.13 12.25
C HIS A 291 -15.78 -1.17 11.33
N MET A 292 -15.92 0.11 11.58
CA MET A 292 -15.35 1.22 10.85
C MET A 292 -15.35 2.49 11.70
N ASP A 293 -14.61 3.50 11.28
CA ASP A 293 -14.67 4.82 11.91
C ASP A 293 -16.03 5.48 11.58
N TRP A 294 -16.84 5.68 12.62
CA TRP A 294 -18.15 6.30 12.49
C TRP A 294 -18.09 7.81 12.29
N MET A 295 -16.97 8.40 12.64
CA MET A 295 -16.73 9.85 12.59
C MET A 295 -15.82 10.27 11.42
N ASP A 296 -15.52 9.36 10.48
CA ASP A 296 -14.74 9.72 9.28
C ASP A 296 -15.42 10.87 8.54
N ALA A 297 -14.77 12.02 8.50
CA ALA A 297 -15.31 13.25 7.92
C ALA A 297 -15.64 13.12 6.43
N MET A 298 -15.03 12.17 5.74
CA MET A 298 -15.27 11.84 4.32
C MET A 298 -16.25 10.67 4.15
N GLY A 299 -16.87 10.23 5.24
CA GLY A 299 -17.73 9.07 5.28
C GLY A 299 -19.23 9.39 5.26
N TRP A 300 -20.01 8.33 5.40
CA TRP A 300 -21.45 8.40 5.55
C TRP A 300 -21.84 8.63 7.01
N GLN A 301 -22.87 9.45 7.24
CA GLN A 301 -23.53 9.63 8.54
C GLN A 301 -24.53 8.49 8.77
N PHE A 302 -24.03 7.26 8.97
CA PHE A 302 -24.91 6.09 8.98
C PHE A 302 -25.84 5.99 10.21
N PRO A 303 -25.63 6.62 11.39
CA PRO A 303 -26.69 6.71 12.40
C PRO A 303 -27.98 7.30 11.84
N THR A 304 -27.88 8.37 11.03
CA THR A 304 -29.02 9.00 10.36
C THR A 304 -29.77 8.02 9.45
N PHE A 305 -29.05 7.19 8.70
CA PHE A 305 -29.67 6.16 7.85
C PHE A 305 -30.28 5.02 8.66
N ALA A 306 -29.66 4.65 9.78
CA ALA A 306 -30.21 3.63 10.68
C ALA A 306 -31.53 4.07 11.28
N ASP A 307 -31.63 5.33 11.72
CA ASP A 307 -32.87 5.93 12.23
C ASP A 307 -33.92 6.02 11.12
N GLN A 308 -33.54 6.49 9.93
CA GLN A 308 -34.41 6.57 8.75
C GLN A 308 -35.04 5.21 8.38
N TYR A 309 -34.31 4.13 8.53
CA TYR A 309 -34.80 2.78 8.25
C TYR A 309 -35.32 2.02 9.47
N GLY A 310 -35.38 2.67 10.62
CA GLY A 310 -35.91 2.09 11.85
C GLY A 310 -35.08 0.94 12.45
N VAL A 311 -33.74 0.99 12.25
CA VAL A 311 -32.80 -0.05 12.72
C VAL A 311 -31.73 0.48 13.66
N GLY A 312 -31.91 1.65 14.24
CA GLY A 312 -30.91 2.25 15.16
C GLY A 312 -30.58 1.31 16.32
N ASP A 313 -31.58 0.69 16.93
CA ASP A 313 -31.42 -0.25 18.08
C ASP A 313 -30.68 -1.57 17.69
N TYR A 314 -30.60 -1.86 16.41
CA TYR A 314 -29.88 -3.04 15.91
C TYR A 314 -28.38 -2.79 15.70
N LEU A 315 -27.98 -1.51 15.61
CA LEU A 315 -26.56 -1.17 15.42
C LEU A 315 -25.77 -1.48 16.68
N MET A 316 -24.63 -2.07 16.47
CA MET A 316 -23.61 -2.19 17.50
C MET A 316 -22.48 -1.20 17.19
N PRO A 317 -22.11 -0.38 18.18
CA PRO A 317 -20.94 0.49 18.01
C PRO A 317 -19.70 -0.35 17.70
N PRO A 318 -18.73 0.22 16.99
CA PRO A 318 -17.45 -0.45 16.82
C PRO A 318 -16.92 -0.79 18.22
N LEU A 319 -16.32 -1.96 18.35
CA LEU A 319 -15.63 -2.36 19.57
C LEU A 319 -14.40 -1.46 19.77
N MET A 320 -14.65 -0.21 20.17
CA MET A 320 -13.63 0.75 20.55
C MET A 320 -13.04 0.30 21.89
N GLY A 321 -11.95 -0.39 21.87
CA GLY A 321 -11.28 -0.93 23.07
C GLY A 321 -10.28 -2.02 22.76
N VAL A 322 -10.06 -2.33 21.46
CA VAL A 322 -9.06 -3.32 21.03
C VAL A 322 -7.99 -2.70 20.10
N LEU A 323 -8.03 -1.39 19.91
CA LEU A 323 -7.00 -0.68 19.12
C LEU A 323 -5.99 0.08 20.00
N ASP A 324 -5.94 -0.16 21.30
CA ASP A 324 -4.78 0.16 22.09
C ASP A 324 -3.78 -1.00 21.93
N HIS A 325 -2.98 -0.91 20.85
CA HIS A 325 -1.57 -1.40 20.79
C HIS A 325 -1.02 -1.34 19.36
#